data_1aedd514fdf66de12017337d487d5337
#
_entry.id   1aedd514fdf66de12017337d487d5337
#
_cell.length_a   1.000
_cell.length_b   1.000
_cell.length_c   1.000
_cell.angle_alpha   90.00
_cell.angle_beta   90.00
_cell.angle_gamma   90.00
#
_symmetry.space_group_name_H-M   'P 1'
#
loop_
_entity.id
_entity.type
_entity.pdbx_description
1 polymer ?
#
loop_
_entity_poly.entity_id
_entity_poly.type
_entity_poly.pdbx_seq_one_letter_code
_entity_poly.pdbx_strand_id
1 'polypeptide(L)'
;MTKDADTLSEADQCNVKFIVALKNAMNVINGKWKLAIVATMIKQPRRFNEIERLLQGITPRMISKELKELELNNVIHKIESIDPESGRITAMYDLTESGRKLEKLMVQMAVWGQEHRDHLQL
;
A
#
# COMPACT_ATOMS: atom_id res chain seq x y z
N MET A 1 -5.69 24.34 -10.12
CA MET A 1 -5.52 24.16 -8.69
C MET A 1 -5.96 22.78 -8.27
N THR A 2 -5.10 22.07 -7.60
CA THR A 2 -5.39 20.69 -7.20
C THR A 2 -6.08 20.69 -5.84
N LYS A 3 -7.22 20.03 -5.74
CA LYS A 3 -7.87 19.81 -4.46
C LYS A 3 -7.19 18.62 -3.77
N ASP A 4 -6.82 18.78 -2.53
CA ASP A 4 -6.34 17.68 -1.71
C ASP A 4 -7.47 17.16 -0.82
N ALA A 5 -7.17 16.17 0.03
CA ALA A 5 -8.17 15.56 0.89
C ALA A 5 -8.82 16.55 1.86
N ASP A 6 -8.06 17.58 2.28
CA ASP A 6 -8.54 18.55 3.26
C ASP A 6 -9.54 19.53 2.66
N THR A 7 -9.56 19.65 1.33
CA THR A 7 -10.47 20.57 0.65
C THR A 7 -11.77 19.90 0.20
N LEU A 8 -11.91 18.57 0.38
CA LEU A 8 -13.13 17.86 0.04
C LEU A 8 -14.16 18.03 1.15
N SER A 9 -15.21 18.78 0.88
CA SER A 9 -16.30 19.02 1.83
C SER A 9 -17.38 17.94 1.72
N GLU A 10 -18.36 18.00 2.63
CA GLU A 10 -19.52 17.10 2.56
C GLU A 10 -20.29 17.26 1.25
N ALA A 11 -20.37 18.48 0.73
CA ALA A 11 -21.03 18.74 -0.56
C ALA A 11 -20.27 18.04 -1.69
N ASP A 12 -18.95 18.04 -1.65
CA ASP A 12 -18.12 17.36 -2.64
C ASP A 12 -18.29 15.84 -2.56
N GLN A 13 -18.55 15.29 -1.38
CA GLN A 13 -18.74 13.85 -1.19
C GLN A 13 -19.98 13.32 -1.91
N CYS A 14 -20.91 14.18 -2.27
CA CYS A 14 -22.12 13.78 -2.98
C CYS A 14 -22.01 13.99 -4.47
N ASN A 15 -20.86 14.37 -5.01
CA ASN A 15 -20.73 14.69 -6.42
C ASN A 15 -19.70 13.81 -7.14
N VAL A 16 -19.63 14.00 -8.47
CA VAL A 16 -18.79 13.21 -9.36
C VAL A 16 -17.30 13.38 -9.04
N LYS A 17 -16.87 14.54 -8.58
CA LYS A 17 -15.47 14.80 -8.22
C LYS A 17 -14.99 13.88 -7.13
N PHE A 18 -15.80 13.69 -6.11
CA PHE A 18 -15.46 12.79 -5.00
C PHE A 18 -15.34 11.35 -5.50
N ILE A 19 -16.32 10.92 -6.30
CA ILE A 19 -16.33 9.56 -6.85
C ILE A 19 -15.10 9.31 -7.72
N VAL A 20 -14.74 10.27 -8.58
CA VAL A 20 -13.55 10.15 -9.44
C VAL A 20 -12.29 10.06 -8.60
N ALA A 21 -12.15 10.90 -7.57
CA ALA A 21 -10.99 10.86 -6.68
C ALA A 21 -10.88 9.52 -5.97
N LEU A 22 -12.00 8.98 -5.50
CA LEU A 22 -12.04 7.67 -4.86
C LEU A 22 -11.62 6.56 -5.82
N LYS A 23 -12.14 6.59 -7.04
CA LYS A 23 -11.80 5.60 -8.07
C LYS A 23 -10.31 5.68 -8.44
N ASN A 24 -9.75 6.88 -8.51
CA ASN A 24 -8.32 7.06 -8.79
C ASN A 24 -7.47 6.44 -7.68
N ALA A 25 -7.86 6.65 -6.43
CA ALA A 25 -7.16 6.02 -5.30
C ALA A 25 -7.24 4.49 -5.40
N MET A 26 -8.41 3.97 -5.69
CA MET A 26 -8.62 2.53 -5.80
C MET A 26 -7.82 1.92 -6.94
N ASN A 27 -7.58 2.65 -8.03
CA ASN A 27 -6.75 2.17 -9.13
C ASN A 27 -5.29 1.96 -8.69
N VAL A 28 -4.81 2.76 -7.73
CA VAL A 28 -3.45 2.64 -7.22
C VAL A 28 -3.30 1.47 -6.24
N ILE A 29 -4.32 1.23 -5.42
CA ILE A 29 -4.26 0.26 -4.33
C ILE A 29 -5.22 -0.92 -4.53
N ASN A 30 -5.59 -1.19 -5.76
CA ASN A 30 -6.55 -2.26 -6.06
C ASN A 30 -5.96 -3.65 -5.80
N GLY A 31 -6.87 -4.61 -5.70
CA GLY A 31 -6.51 -6.01 -5.55
C GLY A 31 -6.32 -6.44 -4.11
N LYS A 32 -6.09 -7.72 -3.96
CA LYS A 32 -6.03 -8.38 -2.66
C LYS A 32 -4.75 -8.07 -1.89
N TRP A 33 -3.64 -7.85 -2.60
CA TRP A 33 -2.32 -7.89 -1.98
C TRP A 33 -1.62 -6.55 -1.81
N LYS A 34 -1.99 -5.51 -2.57
CA LYS A 34 -1.25 -4.24 -2.54
C LYS A 34 -1.19 -3.60 -1.16
N LEU A 35 -2.34 -3.44 -0.51
CA LEU A 35 -2.36 -2.85 0.83
C LEU A 35 -1.69 -3.77 1.86
N ALA A 36 -1.80 -5.08 1.70
CA ALA A 36 -1.12 -6.03 2.57
C ALA A 36 0.40 -5.87 2.47
N ILE A 37 0.92 -5.71 1.26
CA ILE A 37 2.36 -5.47 1.04
C ILE A 37 2.77 -4.15 1.69
N VAL A 38 2.00 -3.09 1.46
CA VAL A 38 2.28 -1.78 2.09
C VAL A 38 2.31 -1.91 3.61
N ALA A 39 1.38 -2.68 4.17
CA ALA A 39 1.32 -2.90 5.62
C ALA A 39 2.59 -3.51 6.18
N THR A 40 3.27 -4.37 5.41
CA THR A 40 4.53 -4.98 5.88
C THR A 40 5.66 -3.96 6.02
N MET A 41 5.54 -2.81 5.34
CA MET A 41 6.58 -1.78 5.29
C MET A 41 6.36 -0.60 6.23
N ILE A 42 5.27 -0.60 6.98
CA ILE A 42 4.95 0.55 7.84
C ILE A 42 6.04 0.80 8.89
N LYS A 43 6.52 -0.26 9.51
CA LYS A 43 7.51 -0.14 10.58
C LYS A 43 8.95 -0.09 10.10
N GLN A 44 9.24 -0.74 8.99
CA GLN A 44 10.61 -0.82 8.47
C GLN A 44 10.60 -1.27 7.01
N PRO A 45 11.68 -0.98 6.28
CA PRO A 45 11.85 -1.52 4.92
C PRO A 45 11.83 -3.04 4.93
N ARG A 46 11.45 -3.62 3.80
CA ARG A 46 11.35 -5.07 3.69
C ARG A 46 12.09 -5.59 2.46
N ARG A 47 12.70 -6.75 2.61
CA ARG A 47 13.26 -7.52 1.51
C ARG A 47 12.17 -8.40 0.92
N PHE A 48 12.37 -8.80 -0.33
CA PHE A 48 11.42 -9.66 -1.04
C PHE A 48 11.05 -10.90 -0.21
N ASN A 49 12.06 -11.60 0.31
CA ASN A 49 11.82 -12.83 1.07
C ASN A 49 11.07 -12.59 2.38
N GLU A 50 11.26 -11.43 2.98
CA GLU A 50 10.54 -11.06 4.20
C GLU A 50 9.05 -10.85 3.92
N ILE A 51 8.75 -10.21 2.79
CA ILE A 51 7.36 -10.01 2.37
C ILE A 51 6.69 -11.35 2.14
N GLU A 52 7.40 -12.26 1.47
CA GLU A 52 6.88 -13.60 1.20
C GLU A 52 6.56 -14.35 2.49
N ARG A 53 7.44 -14.26 3.48
CA ARG A 53 7.21 -14.92 4.78
C ARG A 53 6.07 -14.30 5.58
N LEU A 54 5.95 -12.98 5.51
CA LEU A 54 4.92 -12.27 6.28
C LEU A 54 3.53 -12.45 5.70
N LEU A 55 3.43 -12.60 4.40
CA LEU A 55 2.14 -12.72 3.71
C LEU A 55 1.95 -14.14 3.20
N GLN A 56 1.35 -14.97 4.02
CA GLN A 56 1.10 -16.36 3.67
C GLN A 56 0.12 -16.44 2.50
N GLY A 57 0.44 -17.30 1.55
CA GLY A 57 -0.44 -17.54 0.41
C GLY A 57 -0.14 -16.71 -0.83
N ILE A 58 0.78 -15.75 -0.72
CA ILE A 58 1.22 -14.99 -1.91
C ILE A 58 2.39 -15.72 -2.58
N THR A 59 2.38 -15.75 -3.91
CA THR A 59 3.47 -16.37 -4.68
C THR A 59 4.55 -15.34 -4.99
N PRO A 60 5.81 -15.77 -5.23
CA PRO A 60 6.86 -14.84 -5.65
C PRO A 60 6.49 -14.06 -6.90
N ARG A 61 5.79 -14.70 -7.84
CA ARG A 61 5.34 -14.03 -9.06
C ARG A 61 4.37 -12.88 -8.76
N MET A 62 3.46 -13.11 -7.82
CA MET A 62 2.51 -12.08 -7.40
C MET A 62 3.21 -10.94 -6.67
N ILE A 63 4.18 -11.25 -5.81
CA ILE A 63 4.96 -10.23 -5.11
C ILE A 63 5.68 -9.35 -6.13
N SER A 64 6.36 -9.95 -7.10
CA SER A 64 7.07 -9.21 -8.13
C SER A 64 6.15 -8.26 -8.89
N LYS A 65 4.98 -8.75 -9.28
CA LYS A 65 3.99 -7.95 -10.01
C LYS A 65 3.50 -6.78 -9.17
N GLU A 66 3.11 -7.06 -7.93
CA GLU A 66 2.55 -6.03 -7.05
C GLU A 66 3.58 -4.98 -6.67
N LEU A 67 4.82 -5.40 -6.37
CA LEU A 67 5.89 -4.47 -6.05
C LEU A 67 6.18 -3.54 -7.23
N LYS A 68 6.19 -4.08 -8.45
CA LYS A 68 6.43 -3.29 -9.64
C LYS A 68 5.34 -2.25 -9.84
N GLU A 69 4.09 -2.63 -9.67
CA GLU A 69 2.97 -1.69 -9.81
C GLU A 69 2.99 -0.61 -8.73
N LEU A 70 3.27 -0.99 -7.49
CA LEU A 70 3.37 -0.03 -6.39
C LEU A 70 4.53 0.95 -6.61
N GLU A 71 5.64 0.46 -7.15
CA GLU A 71 6.78 1.29 -7.47
C GLU A 71 6.46 2.27 -8.59
N LEU A 72 5.82 1.80 -9.65
CA LEU A 72 5.40 2.64 -10.77
C LEU A 72 4.45 3.75 -10.34
N ASN A 73 3.62 3.49 -9.36
CA ASN A 73 2.67 4.47 -8.81
C ASN A 73 3.27 5.29 -7.67
N ASN A 74 4.56 5.16 -7.43
CA ASN A 74 5.28 5.94 -6.41
C ASN A 74 4.74 5.76 -5.00
N VAL A 75 4.23 4.58 -4.70
CA VAL A 75 3.81 4.21 -3.33
C VAL A 75 4.98 3.66 -2.55
N ILE A 76 5.86 2.92 -3.23
CA ILE A 76 7.08 2.37 -2.65
C ILE A 76 8.26 2.72 -3.54
N HIS A 77 9.46 2.60 -2.98
CA HIS A 77 10.68 2.71 -3.75
C HIS A 77 11.64 1.60 -3.36
N LYS A 78 12.48 1.25 -4.32
CA LYS A 78 13.48 0.19 -4.17
C LYS A 78 14.79 0.82 -3.73
N ILE A 79 15.39 0.26 -2.70
CA ILE A 79 16.69 0.70 -2.18
C ILE A 79 17.67 -0.41 -2.45
N GLU A 80 18.65 -0.15 -3.33
CA GLU A 80 19.69 -1.11 -3.65
C GLU A 80 20.95 -0.79 -2.87
N SER A 81 21.64 -1.83 -2.41
CA SER A 81 22.92 -1.69 -1.74
C SER A 81 23.83 -2.83 -2.14
N ILE A 82 25.12 -2.61 -2.01
CA ILE A 82 26.13 -3.62 -2.34
C ILE A 82 26.70 -4.13 -1.02
N ASP A 83 26.64 -5.46 -0.83
CA ASP A 83 27.27 -6.10 0.31
C ASP A 83 28.79 -5.95 0.17
N PRO A 84 29.46 -5.32 1.16
CA PRO A 84 30.91 -5.10 1.08
C PRO A 84 31.72 -6.38 1.04
N GLU A 85 31.23 -7.48 1.60
CA GLU A 85 31.97 -8.73 1.65
C GLU A 85 31.80 -9.57 0.40
N SER A 86 30.56 -9.74 -0.07
CA SER A 86 30.26 -10.62 -1.18
C SER A 86 30.20 -9.91 -2.53
N GLY A 87 30.07 -8.58 -2.54
CA GLY A 87 29.83 -7.80 -3.74
C GLY A 87 28.43 -7.96 -4.32
N ARG A 88 27.55 -8.66 -3.62
CA ARG A 88 26.18 -8.89 -4.07
C ARG A 88 25.35 -7.63 -3.93
N ILE A 89 24.53 -7.40 -4.95
CA ILE A 89 23.54 -6.34 -4.89
C ILE A 89 22.32 -6.89 -4.17
N THR A 90 21.92 -6.21 -3.10
CA THR A 90 20.70 -6.55 -2.35
C THR A 90 19.70 -5.41 -2.50
N ALA A 91 18.44 -5.74 -2.41
CA ALA A 91 17.37 -4.76 -2.57
C ALA A 91 16.40 -4.84 -1.40
N MET A 92 15.98 -3.68 -0.94
CA MET A 92 14.91 -3.54 0.03
C MET A 92 13.85 -2.61 -0.58
N TYR A 93 12.64 -2.72 -0.07
CA TYR A 93 11.53 -1.87 -0.49
C TYR A 93 11.02 -1.11 0.72
N ASP A 94 10.73 0.16 0.52
CA ASP A 94 10.21 1.01 1.59
C ASP A 94 9.15 1.94 1.04
N LEU A 95 8.34 2.46 1.93
CA LEU A 95 7.29 3.40 1.56
C LEU A 95 7.89 4.75 1.18
N THR A 96 7.31 5.36 0.14
CA THR A 96 7.57 6.77 -0.16
C THR A 96 6.81 7.63 0.84
N GLU A 97 7.03 8.93 0.78
CA GLU A 97 6.23 9.87 1.59
C GLU A 97 4.74 9.71 1.29
N SER A 98 4.39 9.56 0.02
CA SER A 98 3.00 9.32 -0.38
C SER A 98 2.48 8.00 0.16
N GLY A 99 3.30 6.94 0.07
CA GLY A 99 2.92 5.62 0.59
C GLY A 99 2.66 5.63 2.09
N ARG A 100 3.44 6.41 2.85
CA ARG A 100 3.26 6.49 4.31
C ARG A 100 1.90 7.08 4.69
N LYS A 101 1.32 7.90 3.85
CA LYS A 101 -0.01 8.47 4.09
C LYS A 101 -1.11 7.42 4.06
N LEU A 102 -0.84 6.25 3.49
CA LEU A 102 -1.81 5.14 3.46
C LEU A 102 -1.98 4.47 4.82
N GLU A 103 -1.04 4.65 5.74
CA GLU A 103 -1.12 3.99 7.05
C GLU A 103 -2.43 4.33 7.77
N LYS A 104 -2.77 5.60 7.84
CA LYS A 104 -3.98 6.06 8.52
C LYS A 104 -5.23 5.49 7.88
N LEU A 105 -5.27 5.49 6.56
CA LEU A 105 -6.38 4.90 5.80
C LEU A 105 -6.51 3.40 6.09
N MET A 106 -5.38 2.68 6.09
CA MET A 106 -5.38 1.24 6.35
C MET A 106 -5.86 0.90 7.76
N VAL A 107 -5.47 1.70 8.75
CA VAL A 107 -5.94 1.50 10.12
C VAL A 107 -7.46 1.65 10.17
N GLN A 108 -7.99 2.69 9.53
CA GLN A 108 -9.43 2.91 9.49
C GLN A 108 -10.17 1.79 8.76
N MET A 109 -9.60 1.29 7.68
CA MET A 109 -10.17 0.17 6.95
C MET A 109 -10.19 -1.10 7.80
N ALA A 110 -9.09 -1.35 8.53
CA ALA A 110 -9.00 -2.52 9.39
C ALA A 110 -10.02 -2.44 10.53
N VAL A 111 -10.18 -1.29 11.14
CA VAL A 111 -11.17 -1.06 12.20
C VAL A 111 -12.58 -1.28 11.65
N TRP A 112 -12.88 -0.67 10.51
CA TRP A 112 -14.19 -0.84 9.89
C TRP A 112 -14.46 -2.31 9.56
N GLY A 113 -13.46 -3.00 8.98
CA GLY A 113 -13.60 -4.40 8.62
C GLY A 113 -13.87 -5.30 9.82
N GLN A 114 -13.17 -5.04 10.93
CA GLN A 114 -13.37 -5.81 12.16
C GLN A 114 -14.76 -5.55 12.75
N GLU A 115 -15.17 -4.30 12.84
CA GLU A 115 -16.49 -3.93 13.35
C GLU A 115 -17.61 -4.53 12.50
N HIS A 116 -17.44 -4.47 11.19
CA HIS A 116 -18.43 -5.02 10.27
C HIS A 116 -18.55 -6.54 10.43
N ARG A 117 -17.42 -7.22 10.57
CA ARG A 117 -17.37 -8.65 10.80
C ARG A 117 -18.08 -9.02 12.11
N ASP A 118 -17.81 -8.27 13.17
CA ASP A 118 -18.44 -8.50 14.49
C ASP A 118 -19.94 -8.29 14.39
N HIS A 119 -20.37 -7.26 13.66
CA HIS A 119 -21.79 -6.98 13.44
C HIS A 119 -22.49 -8.14 12.70
N LEU A 120 -21.79 -8.76 11.75
CA LEU A 120 -22.33 -9.91 11.03
C LEU A 120 -22.23 -11.22 11.82
N GLN A 121 -21.56 -11.20 12.97
CA GLN A 121 -21.35 -12.38 13.82
C GLN A 121 -20.64 -13.52 13.09
N LEU A 122 -19.68 -13.16 12.25
CA LEU A 122 -18.88 -14.13 11.49
C LEU A 122 -17.63 -14.57 12.25
#